data_1709c32ae31697f37a41330205390e21
#
_entry.id   1709c32ae31697f37a41330205390e21
#
_cell.length_a   1.000
_cell.length_b   1.000
_cell.length_c   1.000
_cell.angle_alpha   90.00
_cell.angle_beta   90.00
_cell.angle_gamma   90.00
#
_symmetry.space_group_name_H-M   'P 1'
#
loop_
_entity.id
_entity.type
_entity.pdbx_description
1 polymer ?
#
loop_
_entity_poly.entity_id
_entity_poly.type
_entity_poly.pdbx_seq_one_letter_code
_entity_poly.pdbx_strand_id
1 'polypeptide(L)'
;WHQYGGKNNNENQFIFEDIILDEIFFHKNFQFKIYNKGNTKGPFDSWLIDYIYLNKKRKKNDSTFLDRSLAHEGYKIFKNHISIPLDHINFSDDFLDSISFQINNLDKDIQPINYTFKAELPYNNKSYIISENKPLNPILNGYDRSYIKTSPIKLTEFELDTNSSEINFLFYINSGDSILYNQNFLKNDSSKFTINFSNFYSYDDGIAEFAAGLNQKNSELVVEHNTFTKDTLTHIQIYFPFNIYSEYNNQIEIIVYDNLDENNIKLISQYITPNFNDSYNEYELSSPIIVSDTFFIGFKQNENSFLPIGLDKNNNTSDKIFYKIDNSWIKNDLIFGSLMIRPVFGKSEYILTNTNNEKLDKRVNIFPNPSTGIFYLSKKVENIKIFNLEGKLI
;
A
#
# COMPACT_ATOMS: atom_id res chain seq x y z
N TRP A 1 -9.79 33.15 23.59
CA TRP A 1 -10.22 31.92 22.89
C TRP A 1 -11.73 31.80 23.01
N HIS A 2 -12.45 31.73 21.90
CA HIS A 2 -13.88 31.42 21.88
C HIS A 2 -14.01 29.94 21.53
N GLN A 3 -14.84 29.21 22.28
CA GLN A 3 -15.05 27.79 22.10
C GLN A 3 -16.46 27.55 21.52
N TYR A 4 -16.51 26.80 20.43
CA TYR A 4 -17.76 26.32 19.87
C TYR A 4 -17.84 24.80 20.10
N GLY A 5 -18.99 24.30 20.53
CA GLY A 5 -19.24 22.86 20.66
C GLY A 5 -19.73 22.27 19.34
N GLY A 6 -19.11 21.20 18.90
CA GLY A 6 -19.62 20.42 17.77
C GLY A 6 -20.84 19.57 18.18
N LYS A 7 -21.63 19.14 17.22
CA LYS A 7 -22.72 18.20 17.43
C LYS A 7 -22.24 16.77 17.33
N ASN A 8 -22.62 15.93 18.29
CA ASN A 8 -22.43 14.49 18.17
C ASN A 8 -23.48 13.92 17.20
N ASN A 9 -23.03 13.20 16.20
CA ASN A 9 -23.88 12.47 15.30
C ASN A 9 -23.63 10.97 15.43
N ASN A 10 -24.66 10.24 15.84
CA ASN A 10 -24.57 8.78 15.97
C ASN A 10 -24.84 8.03 14.66
N GLU A 11 -25.05 8.75 13.54
CA GLU A 11 -25.52 8.17 12.28
C GLU A 11 -24.44 8.02 11.20
N ASN A 12 -23.14 8.19 11.50
CA ASN A 12 -22.04 8.14 10.53
C ASN A 12 -22.23 9.06 9.30
N GLN A 13 -22.91 10.19 9.47
CA GLN A 13 -23.12 11.18 8.42
C GLN A 13 -22.40 12.47 8.76
N PHE A 14 -21.83 13.12 7.73
CA PHE A 14 -21.28 14.46 7.88
C PHE A 14 -22.40 15.46 8.16
N ILE A 15 -22.18 16.30 9.16
CA ILE A 15 -23.06 17.41 9.52
C ILE A 15 -22.41 18.71 9.09
N PHE A 16 -23.16 19.53 8.38
CA PHE A 16 -22.72 20.87 8.04
C PHE A 16 -22.77 21.77 9.28
N GLU A 17 -21.65 22.40 9.61
CA GLU A 17 -21.53 23.39 10.67
C GLU A 17 -21.02 24.70 10.13
N ASP A 18 -21.75 25.80 10.34
CA ASP A 18 -21.31 27.14 10.03
C ASP A 18 -21.05 27.96 11.28
N ILE A 19 -19.93 28.63 11.32
CA ILE A 19 -19.52 29.49 12.41
C ILE A 19 -19.36 30.91 11.89
N ILE A 20 -20.24 31.80 12.31
CA ILE A 20 -20.15 33.23 11.97
C ILE A 20 -19.09 33.83 12.86
N LEU A 21 -18.11 34.49 12.26
CA LEU A 21 -17.05 35.20 12.98
C LEU A 21 -17.43 36.67 13.11
N ASP A 22 -17.35 37.18 14.32
CA ASP A 22 -17.55 38.59 14.61
C ASP A 22 -16.36 39.44 14.12
N GLU A 23 -16.55 40.74 13.92
CA GLU A 23 -15.53 41.67 13.43
C GLU A 23 -14.26 41.70 14.28
N ILE A 24 -14.36 41.38 15.55
CA ILE A 24 -13.20 41.27 16.47
C ILE A 24 -12.15 40.27 15.98
N PHE A 25 -12.56 39.29 15.17
CA PHE A 25 -11.67 38.27 14.60
C PHE A 25 -11.05 38.69 13.27
N PHE A 26 -11.43 39.84 12.68
CA PHE A 26 -10.98 40.26 11.37
C PHE A 26 -9.65 40.98 11.41
N HIS A 27 -8.59 40.25 11.76
CA HIS A 27 -7.23 40.78 11.85
C HIS A 27 -6.20 39.80 11.32
N LYS A 28 -5.00 40.31 10.99
CA LYS A 28 -3.92 39.52 10.34
C LYS A 28 -3.37 38.37 11.19
N ASN A 29 -3.61 38.38 12.50
CA ASN A 29 -3.14 37.35 13.43
C ASN A 29 -4.26 36.37 13.79
N PHE A 30 -5.38 36.36 13.06
CA PHE A 30 -6.46 35.41 13.28
C PHE A 30 -5.97 33.99 13.12
N GLN A 31 -6.26 33.14 14.10
CA GLN A 31 -5.98 31.71 14.08
C GLN A 31 -7.16 30.97 14.70
N PHE A 32 -7.45 29.81 14.18
CA PHE A 32 -8.38 28.88 14.80
C PHE A 32 -7.76 27.51 14.93
N LYS A 33 -8.24 26.72 15.85
CA LYS A 33 -7.89 25.30 16.00
C LYS A 33 -9.14 24.49 16.29
N ILE A 34 -9.13 23.28 15.80
CA ILE A 34 -10.10 22.25 16.13
C ILE A 34 -9.39 21.23 17.02
N TYR A 35 -10.00 20.83 18.11
CA TYR A 35 -9.45 19.82 18.99
C TYR A 35 -10.54 18.87 19.49
N ASN A 36 -10.18 17.61 19.59
CA ASN A 36 -10.99 16.55 20.17
C ASN A 36 -10.42 16.14 21.53
N LYS A 37 -11.30 15.76 22.45
CA LYS A 37 -10.95 15.07 23.70
C LYS A 37 -11.52 13.66 23.59
N GLY A 38 -10.71 12.74 23.10
CA GLY A 38 -11.08 11.34 22.93
C GLY A 38 -10.43 10.44 23.97
N ASN A 39 -10.91 9.22 24.05
CA ASN A 39 -10.30 8.16 24.83
C ASN A 39 -9.06 7.65 24.07
N THR A 40 -8.00 7.32 24.78
CA THR A 40 -6.77 6.74 24.21
C THR A 40 -6.89 5.23 23.93
N LYS A 41 -7.99 4.62 24.34
CA LYS A 41 -8.26 3.18 24.15
C LYS A 41 -9.19 2.95 22.98
N GLY A 42 -8.60 2.87 21.76
CA GLY A 42 -9.32 2.57 20.53
C GLY A 42 -9.91 3.81 19.80
N PRO A 43 -10.49 3.62 18.63
CA PRO A 43 -10.94 4.69 17.73
C PRO A 43 -12.35 5.19 17.99
N PHE A 44 -12.94 4.96 19.19
CA PHE A 44 -14.36 5.17 19.47
C PHE A 44 -14.78 6.64 19.51
N ASP A 45 -13.85 7.56 19.76
CA ASP A 45 -14.08 9.00 19.85
C ASP A 45 -13.45 9.75 18.66
N SER A 46 -13.38 9.12 17.49
CA SER A 46 -12.78 9.73 16.30
C SER A 46 -13.69 10.81 15.72
N TRP A 47 -13.10 11.93 15.30
CA TRP A 47 -13.77 12.98 14.57
C TRP A 47 -13.25 13.03 13.14
N LEU A 48 -14.16 12.97 12.19
CA LEU A 48 -13.87 13.18 10.79
C LEU A 48 -14.25 14.62 10.43
N ILE A 49 -13.30 15.38 9.91
CA ILE A 49 -13.48 16.79 9.55
C ILE A 49 -13.09 16.95 8.10
N ASP A 50 -14.00 17.50 7.31
CA ASP A 50 -13.80 17.73 5.89
C ASP A 50 -14.34 19.09 5.47
N TYR A 51 -13.93 19.60 4.31
CA TYR A 51 -14.36 20.85 3.73
C TYR A 51 -14.27 22.07 4.68
N ILE A 52 -13.12 22.26 5.34
CA ILE A 52 -12.90 23.47 6.14
C ILE A 52 -12.74 24.66 5.21
N TYR A 53 -13.72 25.57 5.24
CA TYR A 53 -13.76 26.72 4.37
C TYR A 53 -13.91 28.01 5.16
N LEU A 54 -12.94 28.91 5.08
CA LEU A 54 -12.96 30.24 5.68
C LEU A 54 -13.09 31.31 4.59
N ASN A 55 -14.20 32.03 4.56
CA ASN A 55 -14.43 33.08 3.58
C ASN A 55 -15.27 34.19 4.18
N LYS A 56 -15.14 35.39 3.59
CA LYS A 56 -16.00 36.57 3.88
C LYS A 56 -17.22 36.59 2.97
N LYS A 57 -18.26 37.35 3.38
CA LYS A 57 -19.50 37.59 2.60
C LYS A 57 -20.37 36.35 2.40
N ARG A 58 -20.23 35.33 3.22
CA ARG A 58 -21.14 34.18 3.26
C ARG A 58 -22.32 34.46 4.18
N LYS A 59 -23.44 33.85 3.88
CA LYS A 59 -24.63 33.87 4.70
C LYS A 59 -24.69 32.60 5.56
N LYS A 60 -25.43 32.67 6.66
CA LYS A 60 -25.75 31.48 7.47
C LYS A 60 -26.41 30.41 6.59
N ASN A 61 -26.05 29.16 6.79
CA ASN A 61 -26.51 28.00 6.02
C ASN A 61 -26.11 28.01 4.51
N ASP A 62 -25.12 28.81 4.13
CA ASP A 62 -24.58 28.76 2.79
C ASP A 62 -23.57 27.63 2.65
N SER A 63 -24.01 26.49 2.13
CA SER A 63 -23.20 25.28 1.89
C SER A 63 -22.70 25.16 0.46
N THR A 64 -22.87 26.19 -0.37
CA THR A 64 -22.46 26.17 -1.77
C THR A 64 -20.98 26.46 -1.95
N PHE A 65 -20.30 25.65 -2.72
CA PHE A 65 -18.92 25.85 -3.13
C PHE A 65 -18.86 25.69 -4.65
N LEU A 66 -18.23 26.63 -5.33
CA LEU A 66 -18.01 26.55 -6.77
C LEU A 66 -16.83 25.63 -7.06
N ASP A 67 -16.96 24.39 -6.64
CA ASP A 67 -15.91 23.38 -6.74
C ASP A 67 -16.48 22.06 -7.26
N ARG A 68 -15.81 21.45 -8.22
CA ARG A 68 -16.05 20.12 -8.75
C ARG A 68 -14.77 19.36 -8.56
N SER A 69 -14.78 18.40 -7.68
CA SER A 69 -13.58 17.78 -7.17
C SER A 69 -13.65 16.26 -7.14
N LEU A 70 -12.50 15.65 -7.10
CA LEU A 70 -12.39 14.24 -6.79
C LEU A 70 -12.66 14.04 -5.29
N ALA A 71 -13.54 13.10 -4.97
CA ALA A 71 -13.91 12.75 -3.59
C ALA A 71 -13.29 11.43 -3.15
N HIS A 72 -12.97 10.56 -4.09
CA HIS A 72 -12.29 9.30 -3.85
C HIS A 72 -11.29 9.06 -4.97
N GLU A 73 -10.11 8.70 -4.59
CA GLU A 73 -8.98 8.44 -5.48
C GLU A 73 -8.89 6.95 -5.80
N GLY A 74 -8.69 6.62 -7.08
CA GLY A 74 -8.24 5.29 -7.45
C GLY A 74 -6.81 5.10 -6.97
N TYR A 75 -6.50 3.96 -6.35
CA TYR A 75 -5.16 3.70 -5.82
C TYR A 75 -4.62 2.30 -6.16
N LYS A 76 -5.42 1.48 -6.83
CA LYS A 76 -5.01 0.13 -7.24
C LYS A 76 -5.54 -0.23 -8.62
N ILE A 77 -4.86 -1.16 -9.27
CA ILE A 77 -5.24 -1.70 -10.57
C ILE A 77 -5.59 -3.19 -10.51
N PHE A 78 -5.31 -3.85 -9.40
CA PHE A 78 -5.59 -5.26 -9.17
C PHE A 78 -6.84 -5.44 -8.30
N LYS A 79 -7.55 -6.55 -8.49
CA LYS A 79 -8.76 -6.89 -7.71
C LYS A 79 -8.40 -7.26 -6.27
N ASN A 80 -7.46 -8.18 -6.12
CA ASN A 80 -7.12 -8.80 -4.84
C ASN A 80 -5.79 -8.31 -4.27
N HIS A 81 -4.86 -7.89 -5.11
CA HIS A 81 -3.52 -7.49 -4.70
C HIS A 81 -3.30 -5.97 -4.81
N ILE A 82 -2.34 -5.48 -4.07
CA ILE A 82 -1.77 -4.13 -4.24
C ILE A 82 -0.48 -4.22 -5.07
N SER A 83 0.31 -5.27 -4.87
CA SER A 83 1.50 -5.53 -5.66
C SER A 83 1.56 -6.99 -6.10
N ILE A 84 2.05 -7.19 -7.32
CA ILE A 84 2.31 -8.49 -7.94
C ILE A 84 3.74 -8.45 -8.49
N PRO A 85 4.54 -9.52 -8.37
CA PRO A 85 5.85 -9.57 -8.99
C PRO A 85 5.79 -9.29 -10.49
N LEU A 86 6.73 -8.48 -10.99
CA LEU A 86 6.74 -8.04 -12.39
C LEU A 86 6.71 -9.22 -13.36
N ASP A 87 7.48 -10.25 -13.09
CA ASP A 87 7.56 -11.46 -13.94
C ASP A 87 6.25 -12.28 -13.93
N HIS A 88 5.36 -12.05 -12.95
CA HIS A 88 4.09 -12.76 -12.83
C HIS A 88 2.91 -12.01 -13.49
N ILE A 89 3.10 -10.75 -13.86
CA ILE A 89 2.03 -9.90 -14.41
C ILE A 89 1.36 -10.49 -15.63
N ASN A 90 2.15 -11.07 -16.55
CA ASN A 90 1.64 -11.64 -17.79
C ASN A 90 0.79 -12.91 -17.60
N PHE A 91 0.86 -13.52 -16.41
CA PHE A 91 0.09 -14.70 -16.03
C PHE A 91 -1.11 -14.35 -15.15
N SER A 92 -1.24 -13.07 -14.76
CA SER A 92 -2.27 -12.60 -13.84
C SER A 92 -3.55 -12.26 -14.57
N ASP A 93 -4.68 -12.69 -14.02
CA ASP A 93 -6.03 -12.25 -14.37
C ASP A 93 -6.63 -11.30 -13.31
N ASP A 94 -5.82 -10.86 -12.35
CA ASP A 94 -6.22 -10.06 -11.19
C ASP A 94 -6.48 -8.57 -11.50
N PHE A 95 -6.51 -8.19 -12.78
CA PHE A 95 -6.74 -6.80 -13.16
C PHE A 95 -8.18 -6.37 -12.94
N LEU A 96 -8.36 -5.13 -12.48
CA LEU A 96 -9.67 -4.49 -12.43
C LEU A 96 -10.21 -4.24 -13.83
N ASP A 97 -11.49 -4.53 -14.03
CA ASP A 97 -12.18 -4.21 -15.30
C ASP A 97 -12.31 -2.69 -15.53
N SER A 98 -12.27 -1.91 -14.47
CA SER A 98 -12.23 -0.44 -14.50
C SER A 98 -11.77 0.10 -13.16
N ILE A 99 -11.08 1.25 -13.18
CA ILE A 99 -10.82 2.02 -11.97
C ILE A 99 -11.95 3.02 -11.80
N SER A 100 -12.43 3.16 -10.57
CA SER A 100 -13.53 4.04 -10.22
C SER A 100 -13.01 5.26 -9.47
N PHE A 101 -13.31 6.45 -9.98
CA PHE A 101 -13.02 7.73 -9.33
C PHE A 101 -14.34 8.38 -8.96
N GLN A 102 -14.48 8.81 -7.72
CA GLN A 102 -15.67 9.51 -7.27
C GLN A 102 -15.48 11.02 -7.45
N ILE A 103 -16.46 11.68 -8.03
CA ILE A 103 -16.48 13.13 -8.18
C ILE A 103 -17.69 13.74 -7.47
N ASN A 104 -17.50 14.95 -6.96
CA ASN A 104 -18.53 15.77 -6.34
C ASN A 104 -18.72 17.05 -7.16
N ASN A 105 -19.97 17.49 -7.27
CA ASN A 105 -20.30 18.86 -7.63
C ASN A 105 -20.83 19.56 -6.37
N LEU A 106 -20.04 20.43 -5.81
CA LEU A 106 -20.39 21.18 -4.58
C LEU A 106 -21.14 22.50 -4.91
N ASP A 107 -21.26 22.81 -6.20
CA ASP A 107 -22.08 23.92 -6.67
C ASP A 107 -23.54 23.48 -6.87
N LYS A 108 -24.44 24.47 -6.86
CA LYS A 108 -25.87 24.28 -7.15
C LYS A 108 -26.15 24.02 -8.63
N ASP A 109 -25.28 24.48 -9.51
CA ASP A 109 -25.49 24.46 -10.94
C ASP A 109 -24.85 23.24 -11.62
N ILE A 110 -25.52 22.74 -12.66
CA ILE A 110 -24.98 21.71 -13.55
C ILE A 110 -23.77 22.27 -14.29
N GLN A 111 -22.70 21.47 -14.36
CA GLN A 111 -21.50 21.83 -15.12
C GLN A 111 -20.97 20.63 -15.90
N PRO A 112 -20.72 20.79 -17.23
CA PRO A 112 -20.02 19.77 -17.98
C PRO A 112 -18.62 19.53 -17.43
N ILE A 113 -18.26 18.24 -17.29
CA ILE A 113 -16.96 17.79 -16.80
C ILE A 113 -16.39 16.85 -17.85
N ASN A 114 -15.14 17.06 -18.22
CA ASN A 114 -14.35 16.12 -18.99
C ASN A 114 -13.25 15.53 -18.09
N TYR A 115 -12.81 14.32 -18.38
CA TYR A 115 -11.73 13.69 -17.65
C TYR A 115 -10.67 13.11 -18.58
N THR A 116 -9.46 13.05 -18.06
CA THR A 116 -8.31 12.39 -18.69
C THR A 116 -7.66 11.45 -17.71
N PHE A 117 -7.30 10.27 -18.20
CA PHE A 117 -6.58 9.26 -17.44
C PHE A 117 -5.39 8.77 -18.24
N LYS A 118 -4.21 8.83 -17.66
CA LYS A 118 -2.97 8.45 -18.30
C LYS A 118 -2.03 7.71 -17.33
N ALA A 119 -1.12 6.94 -17.90
CA ALA A 119 -0.04 6.28 -17.19
C ALA A 119 1.31 6.76 -17.74
N GLU A 120 2.31 6.84 -16.88
CA GLU A 120 3.67 7.24 -17.21
C GLU A 120 4.64 6.19 -16.67
N LEU A 121 5.57 5.75 -17.52
CA LEU A 121 6.68 4.87 -17.14
C LEU A 121 7.93 5.73 -16.91
N PRO A 122 8.34 5.97 -15.66
CA PRO A 122 9.48 6.85 -15.35
C PRO A 122 10.79 6.36 -15.95
N TYR A 123 11.00 5.04 -16.04
CA TYR A 123 12.27 4.46 -16.49
C TYR A 123 12.62 4.80 -17.95
N ASN A 124 11.62 5.01 -18.83
CA ASN A 124 11.83 5.34 -20.25
C ASN A 124 11.12 6.63 -20.69
N ASN A 125 10.50 7.35 -19.74
CA ASN A 125 9.71 8.57 -19.96
C ASN A 125 8.56 8.41 -20.99
N LYS A 126 8.02 7.19 -21.13
CA LYS A 126 6.85 6.94 -21.99
C LYS A 126 5.56 7.26 -21.24
N SER A 127 4.62 7.84 -21.98
CA SER A 127 3.28 8.14 -21.48
C SER A 127 2.23 7.43 -22.35
N TYR A 128 1.25 6.82 -21.69
CA TYR A 128 0.15 6.09 -22.30
C TYR A 128 -1.16 6.76 -21.91
N ILE A 129 -1.95 7.10 -22.93
CA ILE A 129 -3.26 7.74 -22.73
C ILE A 129 -4.32 6.64 -22.68
N ILE A 130 -4.91 6.43 -21.51
CA ILE A 130 -5.98 5.44 -21.29
C ILE A 130 -7.33 6.03 -21.65
N SER A 131 -7.55 7.29 -21.28
CA SER A 131 -8.72 8.07 -21.67
C SER A 131 -8.32 9.52 -21.84
N GLU A 132 -8.73 10.17 -22.94
CA GLU A 132 -8.40 11.56 -23.23
C GLU A 132 -9.67 12.39 -23.36
N ASN A 133 -9.76 13.44 -22.55
CA ASN A 133 -10.80 14.47 -22.59
C ASN A 133 -12.22 13.91 -22.79
N LYS A 134 -12.52 12.78 -22.13
CA LYS A 134 -13.83 12.13 -22.25
C LYS A 134 -14.87 12.89 -21.43
N PRO A 135 -16.06 13.19 -22.01
CA PRO A 135 -17.13 13.83 -21.28
C PRO A 135 -17.72 12.88 -20.23
N LEU A 136 -18.04 13.41 -19.06
CA LEU A 136 -18.84 12.70 -18.07
C LEU A 136 -20.29 12.58 -18.55
N ASN A 137 -20.78 11.36 -18.62
CA ASN A 137 -22.15 11.08 -19.02
C ASN A 137 -22.79 10.04 -18.08
N PRO A 138 -23.92 10.33 -17.41
CA PRO A 138 -24.67 11.60 -17.48
C PRO A 138 -23.91 12.77 -16.87
N ILE A 139 -24.30 13.99 -17.23
CA ILE A 139 -23.75 15.23 -16.64
C ILE A 139 -24.11 15.25 -15.14
N LEU A 140 -23.16 15.68 -14.31
CA LEU A 140 -23.33 15.75 -12.87
C LEU A 140 -24.20 16.96 -12.48
N ASN A 141 -25.30 16.70 -11.77
CA ASN A 141 -26.17 17.76 -11.26
C ASN A 141 -25.49 18.57 -10.14
N GLY A 142 -26.08 19.70 -9.80
CA GLY A 142 -25.66 20.46 -8.62
C GLY A 142 -25.88 19.68 -7.34
N TYR A 143 -24.94 19.78 -6.38
CA TYR A 143 -24.91 19.07 -5.11
C TYR A 143 -24.93 17.54 -5.21
N ASP A 144 -24.57 17.01 -6.37
CA ASP A 144 -24.61 15.58 -6.63
C ASP A 144 -23.20 14.98 -6.62
N ARG A 145 -23.16 13.67 -6.54
CA ARG A 145 -21.96 12.84 -6.49
C ARG A 145 -22.10 11.69 -7.48
N SER A 146 -21.06 11.43 -8.25
CA SER A 146 -21.06 10.35 -9.23
C SER A 146 -19.72 9.64 -9.29
N TYR A 147 -19.71 8.51 -10.00
CA TYR A 147 -18.50 7.73 -10.25
C TYR A 147 -18.14 7.76 -11.73
N ILE A 148 -16.88 8.06 -12.00
CA ILE A 148 -16.28 7.87 -13.32
C ILE A 148 -15.62 6.48 -13.32
N LYS A 149 -16.05 5.61 -14.22
CA LYS A 149 -15.39 4.33 -14.48
C LYS A 149 -14.50 4.46 -15.71
N THR A 150 -13.22 4.18 -15.54
CA THR A 150 -12.26 4.21 -16.64
C THR A 150 -12.40 3.00 -17.55
N SER A 151 -11.71 3.02 -18.69
CA SER A 151 -11.47 1.81 -19.47
C SER A 151 -10.57 0.85 -18.69
N PRO A 152 -10.62 -0.47 -18.95
CA PRO A 152 -9.68 -1.42 -18.37
C PRO A 152 -8.24 -1.03 -18.66
N ILE A 153 -7.35 -1.25 -17.69
CA ILE A 153 -5.91 -1.10 -17.91
C ILE A 153 -5.38 -2.42 -18.45
N LYS A 154 -4.72 -2.35 -19.59
CA LYS A 154 -4.06 -3.49 -20.19
C LYS A 154 -2.55 -3.30 -20.12
N LEU A 155 -1.93 -3.82 -19.08
CA LEU A 155 -0.48 -3.69 -18.89
C LEU A 155 0.33 -4.31 -20.01
N THR A 156 -0.24 -5.26 -20.77
CA THR A 156 0.39 -5.83 -21.97
C THR A 156 0.58 -4.82 -23.11
N GLU A 157 -0.14 -3.70 -23.10
CA GLU A 157 0.04 -2.60 -24.03
C GLU A 157 1.18 -1.65 -23.60
N PHE A 158 1.70 -1.80 -22.36
CA PHE A 158 2.80 -1.02 -21.83
C PHE A 158 4.11 -1.76 -22.09
N GLU A 159 5.11 -1.02 -22.49
CA GLU A 159 6.45 -1.60 -22.71
C GLU A 159 7.17 -1.76 -21.35
N LEU A 160 6.70 -2.73 -20.56
CA LEU A 160 7.33 -3.10 -19.31
C LEU A 160 8.53 -4.01 -19.59
N ASP A 161 9.62 -3.78 -18.90
CA ASP A 161 10.81 -4.63 -18.91
C ASP A 161 11.33 -4.89 -17.49
N THR A 162 12.41 -5.58 -17.35
CA THR A 162 13.02 -5.90 -16.05
C THR A 162 13.46 -4.68 -15.23
N ASN A 163 13.50 -3.48 -15.85
CA ASN A 163 13.82 -2.23 -15.19
C ASN A 163 12.56 -1.43 -14.86
N SER A 164 11.38 -1.90 -15.25
CA SER A 164 10.09 -1.23 -14.97
C SER A 164 9.68 -1.51 -13.54
N SER A 165 10.19 -0.70 -12.62
CA SER A 165 9.89 -0.84 -11.19
C SER A 165 8.60 -0.15 -10.79
N GLU A 166 8.09 0.80 -11.58
CA GLU A 166 6.89 1.58 -11.23
C GLU A 166 6.13 2.10 -12.45
N ILE A 167 4.82 2.28 -12.27
CA ILE A 167 3.94 3.03 -13.17
C ILE A 167 3.26 4.12 -12.38
N ASN A 168 3.37 5.37 -12.86
CA ASN A 168 2.66 6.51 -12.31
C ASN A 168 1.36 6.74 -13.06
N PHE A 169 0.24 6.67 -12.37
CA PHE A 169 -1.08 6.99 -12.91
C PHE A 169 -1.47 8.40 -12.54
N LEU A 170 -2.03 9.14 -13.51
CA LEU A 170 -2.59 10.45 -13.33
C LEU A 170 -4.00 10.48 -13.88
N PHE A 171 -4.96 10.76 -13.02
CA PHE A 171 -6.34 11.06 -13.36
C PHE A 171 -6.62 12.51 -13.04
N TYR A 172 -7.26 13.24 -13.95
CA TYR A 172 -7.70 14.60 -13.67
C TYR A 172 -9.00 14.93 -14.41
N ILE A 173 -9.75 15.84 -13.81
CA ILE A 173 -10.97 16.40 -14.36
C ILE A 173 -10.72 17.80 -14.89
N ASN A 174 -11.51 18.20 -15.87
CA ASN A 174 -11.60 19.57 -16.36
C ASN A 174 -13.08 20.00 -16.32
N SER A 175 -13.39 20.85 -15.36
CA SER A 175 -14.73 21.37 -15.10
C SER A 175 -14.92 22.80 -15.62
N GLY A 176 -13.85 23.43 -16.14
CA GLY A 176 -13.83 24.84 -16.51
C GLY A 176 -13.71 25.81 -15.33
N ASP A 177 -13.56 25.30 -14.11
CA ASP A 177 -13.47 26.10 -12.88
C ASP A 177 -12.20 26.95 -12.83
N SER A 178 -11.17 26.59 -13.59
CA SER A 178 -9.89 27.31 -13.69
C SER A 178 -10.01 28.76 -14.18
N ILE A 179 -11.10 29.12 -14.85
CA ILE A 179 -11.32 30.46 -15.39
C ILE A 179 -11.81 31.44 -14.31
N LEU A 180 -12.41 30.95 -13.25
CA LEU A 180 -13.16 31.74 -12.28
C LEU A 180 -12.51 31.87 -10.90
N TYR A 181 -11.54 31.05 -10.54
CA TYR A 181 -11.09 30.92 -9.13
C TYR A 181 -9.58 30.86 -8.92
N ASN A 182 -9.23 31.16 -7.67
CA ASN A 182 -7.91 31.03 -7.14
C ASN A 182 -7.42 29.57 -7.28
N GLN A 183 -6.22 29.38 -7.83
CA GLN A 183 -5.61 28.07 -8.15
C GLN A 183 -5.62 27.02 -7.03
N ASN A 184 -5.95 27.41 -5.80
CA ASN A 184 -6.02 26.48 -4.66
C ASN A 184 -7.18 25.47 -4.77
N PHE A 185 -8.26 25.79 -5.48
CA PHE A 185 -9.40 24.89 -5.67
C PHE A 185 -9.16 23.83 -6.73
N LEU A 186 -8.12 23.97 -7.55
CA LEU A 186 -7.77 22.99 -8.59
C LEU A 186 -6.93 21.82 -8.07
N LYS A 187 -6.51 21.86 -6.82
CA LYS A 187 -5.64 20.81 -6.26
C LYS A 187 -6.34 19.48 -6.10
N ASN A 188 -7.65 19.49 -5.86
CA ASN A 188 -8.50 18.33 -5.71
C ASN A 188 -9.14 17.85 -7.03
N ASP A 189 -8.75 18.46 -8.16
CA ASP A 189 -9.19 18.06 -9.50
C ASP A 189 -8.36 16.90 -10.08
N SER A 190 -7.30 16.49 -9.41
CA SER A 190 -6.42 15.43 -9.88
C SER A 190 -6.06 14.45 -8.78
N SER A 191 -5.94 13.19 -9.16
CA SER A 191 -5.42 12.11 -8.35
C SER A 191 -4.19 11.51 -9.00
N LYS A 192 -3.18 11.23 -8.20
CA LYS A 192 -1.97 10.53 -8.62
C LYS A 192 -1.75 9.34 -7.72
N PHE A 193 -1.49 8.20 -8.31
CA PHE A 193 -1.07 7.02 -7.57
C PHE A 193 -0.02 6.25 -8.35
N THR A 194 0.83 5.54 -7.64
CA THR A 194 1.94 4.77 -8.21
C THR A 194 1.73 3.29 -7.89
N ILE A 195 1.86 2.46 -8.89
CA ILE A 195 1.97 1.02 -8.72
C ILE A 195 3.46 0.67 -8.78
N ASN A 196 3.96 0.11 -7.71
CA ASN A 196 5.32 -0.38 -7.62
C ASN A 196 5.32 -1.88 -7.91
N PHE A 197 6.12 -2.28 -8.89
CA PHE A 197 6.41 -3.68 -9.14
C PHE A 197 7.62 -4.08 -8.31
N SER A 198 7.41 -5.04 -7.48
CA SER A 198 8.43 -5.61 -6.61
C SER A 198 8.54 -7.10 -6.91
N ASN A 199 9.35 -7.79 -6.16
CA ASN A 199 9.46 -9.24 -6.23
C ASN A 199 8.58 -9.95 -5.19
N PHE A 200 7.49 -9.30 -4.76
CA PHE A 200 6.57 -9.85 -3.76
C PHE A 200 5.10 -9.64 -4.14
N TYR A 201 4.23 -10.47 -3.59
CA TYR A 201 2.80 -10.19 -3.53
C TYR A 201 2.47 -9.42 -2.26
N SER A 202 1.60 -8.42 -2.38
CA SER A 202 1.02 -7.76 -1.20
C SER A 202 -0.48 -7.59 -1.34
N TYR A 203 -1.16 -7.74 -0.20
CA TYR A 203 -2.57 -7.39 -0.01
C TYR A 203 -2.73 -6.03 0.66
N ASP A 204 -1.68 -5.54 1.28
CA ASP A 204 -1.59 -4.29 2.01
C ASP A 204 -0.91 -3.19 1.17
N ASP A 205 -1.19 -1.94 1.50
CA ASP A 205 -0.62 -0.76 0.83
C ASP A 205 0.73 -0.30 1.41
N GLY A 206 1.23 -0.99 2.43
CA GLY A 206 2.50 -0.69 3.10
C GLY A 206 2.36 0.20 4.32
N ILE A 207 1.16 0.65 4.66
CA ILE A 207 0.87 1.47 5.85
C ILE A 207 0.05 0.64 6.84
N ALA A 208 0.44 0.66 8.10
CA ALA A 208 -0.28 -0.02 9.16
C ALA A 208 -1.14 0.97 9.94
N GLU A 209 -2.46 0.94 9.78
CA GLU A 209 -3.38 1.73 10.61
C GLU A 209 -3.58 1.10 11.99
N PHE A 210 -3.44 -0.21 12.08
CA PHE A 210 -3.62 -0.99 13.31
C PHE A 210 -2.58 -2.09 13.43
N ALA A 211 -2.69 -2.83 14.51
CA ALA A 211 -1.96 -4.06 14.72
C ALA A 211 -2.91 -5.19 15.13
N ALA A 212 -2.66 -6.37 14.60
CA ALA A 212 -3.34 -7.60 14.98
C ALA A 212 -2.31 -8.70 15.26
N GLY A 213 -2.67 -9.70 16.04
CA GLY A 213 -1.75 -10.78 16.36
C GLY A 213 -2.32 -11.75 17.38
N LEU A 214 -1.47 -12.64 17.85
CA LEU A 214 -1.79 -13.66 18.83
C LEU A 214 -1.18 -13.32 20.18
N ASN A 215 -1.73 -13.88 21.26
CA ASN A 215 -1.24 -13.71 22.61
C ASN A 215 -1.09 -15.05 23.37
N GLN A 216 -1.18 -16.16 22.65
CA GLN A 216 -1.12 -17.50 23.24
C GLN A 216 0.08 -18.27 22.71
N LYS A 217 0.84 -18.86 23.61
CA LYS A 217 1.98 -19.73 23.28
C LYS A 217 1.56 -20.91 22.42
N ASN A 218 2.39 -21.25 21.45
CA ASN A 218 2.19 -22.32 20.46
C ASN A 218 1.05 -22.08 19.46
N SER A 219 0.39 -20.94 19.51
CA SER A 219 -0.55 -20.56 18.45
C SER A 219 0.19 -20.20 17.17
N GLU A 220 -0.47 -20.43 16.04
CA GLU A 220 0.05 -20.14 14.70
C GLU A 220 -0.90 -19.17 14.00
N LEU A 221 -0.36 -18.28 13.18
CA LEU A 221 -1.10 -17.34 12.35
C LEU A 221 -0.48 -17.32 10.97
N VAL A 222 -1.31 -17.52 9.95
CA VAL A 222 -0.85 -17.53 8.55
C VAL A 222 -1.80 -16.72 7.66
N VAL A 223 -1.24 -16.26 6.55
CA VAL A 223 -1.96 -15.61 5.46
C VAL A 223 -1.88 -16.49 4.22
N GLU A 224 -3.03 -16.72 3.60
CA GLU A 224 -3.15 -17.40 2.31
C GLU A 224 -2.64 -16.49 1.20
N HIS A 225 -1.75 -17.03 0.37
CA HIS A 225 -1.30 -16.40 -0.87
C HIS A 225 -1.49 -17.32 -2.06
N ASN A 226 -1.77 -16.70 -3.21
CA ASN A 226 -1.89 -17.41 -4.48
C ASN A 226 -0.87 -16.83 -5.47
N THR A 227 -0.11 -17.70 -6.14
CA THR A 227 0.77 -17.30 -7.22
C THR A 227 0.09 -17.53 -8.57
N PHE A 228 0.33 -16.63 -9.53
CA PHE A 228 -0.16 -16.79 -10.90
C PHE A 228 0.74 -17.68 -11.75
N THR A 229 1.94 -17.94 -11.30
CA THR A 229 2.89 -18.86 -11.93
C THR A 229 3.79 -19.49 -10.87
N LYS A 230 4.35 -20.64 -11.20
CA LYS A 230 5.32 -21.34 -10.35
C LYS A 230 6.58 -20.51 -10.20
N ASP A 231 6.99 -20.25 -8.97
CA ASP A 231 8.21 -19.49 -8.66
C ASP A 231 8.83 -19.93 -7.33
N THR A 232 10.00 -19.36 -7.02
CA THR A 232 10.78 -19.68 -5.83
C THR A 232 10.59 -18.62 -4.75
N LEU A 233 9.97 -19.02 -3.65
CA LEU A 233 9.88 -18.22 -2.43
C LEU A 233 11.24 -18.23 -1.74
N THR A 234 11.84 -17.06 -1.56
CA THR A 234 13.19 -16.90 -1.00
C THR A 234 13.20 -16.22 0.36
N HIS A 235 12.27 -15.25 0.56
CA HIS A 235 12.17 -14.50 1.81
C HIS A 235 10.71 -14.33 2.21
N ILE A 236 10.50 -13.94 3.46
CA ILE A 236 9.22 -13.48 3.97
C ILE A 236 9.43 -12.11 4.61
N GLN A 237 8.58 -11.15 4.25
CA GLN A 237 8.50 -9.86 4.91
C GLN A 237 7.37 -9.84 5.93
N ILE A 238 7.66 -9.36 7.13
CA ILE A 238 6.65 -9.15 8.20
C ILE A 238 6.81 -7.73 8.73
N TYR A 239 5.71 -6.99 8.80
CA TYR A 239 5.69 -5.65 9.38
C TYR A 239 5.49 -5.73 10.89
N PHE A 240 6.48 -5.28 11.65
CA PHE A 240 6.40 -5.17 13.10
C PHE A 240 6.25 -3.72 13.51
N PRO A 241 5.04 -3.30 13.96
CA PRO A 241 4.81 -1.94 14.41
C PRO A 241 5.63 -1.62 15.64
N PHE A 242 6.07 -0.38 15.76
CA PHE A 242 6.78 0.08 16.95
C PHE A 242 5.87 -0.03 18.17
N ASN A 243 6.32 -0.74 19.18
CA ASN A 243 5.56 -0.94 20.41
C ASN A 243 6.42 -0.63 21.62
N ILE A 244 6.15 0.50 22.25
CA ILE A 244 6.84 0.96 23.48
C ILE A 244 6.62 -0.02 24.65
N TYR A 245 5.55 -0.79 24.59
CA TYR A 245 5.14 -1.74 25.65
C TYR A 245 5.44 -3.19 25.32
N SER A 246 6.09 -3.47 24.19
CA SER A 246 6.39 -4.86 23.86
C SER A 246 7.57 -5.35 24.68
N GLU A 247 7.25 -6.17 25.68
CA GLU A 247 8.22 -7.02 26.36
C GLU A 247 8.58 -8.25 25.52
N TYR A 248 8.22 -8.27 24.23
CA TYR A 248 8.46 -9.40 23.36
C TYR A 248 9.93 -9.39 22.92
N ASN A 249 10.75 -10.21 23.59
CA ASN A 249 12.20 -10.31 23.36
C ASN A 249 12.61 -11.68 22.79
N ASN A 250 11.63 -12.56 22.53
CA ASN A 250 11.91 -13.92 22.13
C ASN A 250 11.78 -14.13 20.62
N GLN A 251 12.36 -15.21 20.16
CA GLN A 251 12.24 -15.63 18.78
C GLN A 251 10.84 -16.18 18.51
N ILE A 252 10.37 -15.95 17.30
CA ILE A 252 9.22 -16.62 16.72
C ILE A 252 9.68 -17.58 15.64
N GLU A 253 8.82 -18.52 15.28
CA GLU A 253 9.10 -19.48 14.23
C GLU A 253 8.34 -19.05 12.97
N ILE A 254 9.04 -18.66 11.90
CA ILE A 254 8.43 -18.47 10.58
C ILE A 254 8.01 -19.85 10.06
N ILE A 255 6.81 -19.91 9.51
CA ILE A 255 6.20 -21.13 8.97
C ILE A 255 5.67 -20.90 7.57
N VAL A 256 5.82 -21.93 6.73
CA VAL A 256 5.20 -22.00 5.41
C VAL A 256 4.53 -23.36 5.28
N TYR A 257 3.26 -23.33 4.81
CA TYR A 257 2.48 -24.53 4.54
C TYR A 257 2.02 -24.57 3.09
N ASP A 258 1.91 -25.76 2.53
CA ASP A 258 1.32 -26.01 1.22
C ASP A 258 -0.22 -25.99 1.28
N ASN A 259 -0.78 -26.45 2.40
CA ASN A 259 -2.22 -26.44 2.68
C ASN A 259 -2.45 -26.42 4.20
N LEU A 260 -3.70 -26.26 4.63
CA LEU A 260 -4.08 -26.27 6.06
C LEU A 260 -4.95 -27.48 6.46
N ASP A 261 -5.04 -28.49 5.61
CA ASP A 261 -5.76 -29.71 5.89
C ASP A 261 -5.07 -30.56 6.98
N GLU A 262 -5.70 -31.65 7.39
CA GLU A 262 -5.13 -32.58 8.39
C GLU A 262 -3.79 -33.19 7.96
N ASN A 263 -3.55 -33.30 6.65
CA ASN A 263 -2.31 -33.81 6.04
C ASN A 263 -1.36 -32.70 5.59
N ASN A 264 -1.48 -31.51 6.15
CA ASN A 264 -0.66 -30.38 5.77
C ASN A 264 0.85 -30.68 5.89
N ILE A 265 1.59 -30.15 4.91
CA ILE A 265 3.04 -30.25 4.92
C ILE A 265 3.60 -28.89 5.31
N LYS A 266 4.32 -28.87 6.44
CA LYS A 266 5.10 -27.69 6.82
C LYS A 266 6.39 -27.69 5.99
N LEU A 267 6.44 -26.80 5.01
CA LEU A 267 7.56 -26.66 4.09
C LEU A 267 8.77 -25.99 4.74
N ILE A 268 8.52 -25.01 5.62
CA ILE A 268 9.53 -24.28 6.37
C ILE A 268 9.11 -24.15 7.84
N SER A 269 10.12 -24.22 8.69
CA SER A 269 10.08 -23.91 10.11
C SER A 269 11.44 -23.32 10.51
N GLN A 270 11.48 -22.01 10.76
CA GLN A 270 12.72 -21.26 10.98
C GLN A 270 12.54 -20.23 12.09
N TYR A 271 13.43 -20.20 13.07
CA TYR A 271 13.40 -19.20 14.12
C TYR A 271 13.99 -17.86 13.64
N ILE A 272 13.27 -16.78 13.94
CA ILE A 272 13.71 -15.41 13.70
C ILE A 272 13.48 -14.55 14.94
N THR A 273 14.21 -13.43 15.04
CA THR A 273 13.97 -12.42 16.07
C THR A 273 13.21 -11.26 15.46
N PRO A 274 11.99 -10.93 15.95
CA PRO A 274 11.25 -9.75 15.50
C PRO A 274 12.00 -8.45 15.83
N ASN A 275 11.95 -7.48 14.95
CA ASN A 275 12.45 -6.14 15.20
C ASN A 275 11.29 -5.12 15.05
N PHE A 276 10.86 -4.54 16.17
CA PHE A 276 9.73 -3.63 16.27
C PHE A 276 10.14 -2.19 15.94
N ASN A 277 10.36 -1.93 14.66
CA ASN A 277 10.89 -0.68 14.12
C ASN A 277 9.91 0.10 13.24
N ASP A 278 8.62 -0.25 13.29
CA ASP A 278 7.56 0.35 12.48
C ASP A 278 7.83 0.23 10.97
N SER A 279 8.32 -0.94 10.58
CA SER A 279 8.66 -1.25 9.19
C SER A 279 8.61 -2.73 8.90
N TYR A 280 8.67 -3.07 7.61
CA TYR A 280 8.91 -4.44 7.18
C TYR A 280 10.31 -4.92 7.53
N ASN A 281 10.35 -6.10 8.10
CA ASN A 281 11.59 -6.86 8.29
C ASN A 281 11.58 -8.04 7.32
N GLU A 282 12.64 -8.18 6.56
CA GLU A 282 12.80 -9.25 5.58
C GLU A 282 13.65 -10.37 6.15
N TYR A 283 13.16 -11.59 6.04
CA TYR A 283 13.80 -12.78 6.56
C TYR A 283 14.05 -13.77 5.42
N GLU A 284 15.31 -14.04 5.15
CA GLU A 284 15.74 -15.06 4.19
C GLU A 284 15.36 -16.45 4.71
N LEU A 285 14.77 -17.27 3.85
CA LEU A 285 14.45 -18.66 4.18
C LEU A 285 15.72 -19.51 4.19
N SER A 286 15.86 -20.37 5.19
CA SER A 286 16.99 -21.29 5.32
C SER A 286 17.14 -22.22 4.12
N SER A 287 16.07 -22.44 3.38
CA SER A 287 16.03 -23.14 2.11
C SER A 287 14.93 -22.53 1.24
N PRO A 288 15.24 -21.98 0.06
CA PRO A 288 14.24 -21.53 -0.88
C PRO A 288 13.29 -22.64 -1.27
N ILE A 289 12.01 -22.32 -1.44
CA ILE A 289 10.95 -23.28 -1.76
C ILE A 289 10.29 -22.91 -3.07
N ILE A 290 10.03 -23.91 -3.90
CA ILE A 290 9.19 -23.73 -5.07
C ILE A 290 7.74 -23.79 -4.62
N VAL A 291 6.98 -22.73 -4.89
CA VAL A 291 5.55 -22.65 -4.65
C VAL A 291 4.79 -22.48 -5.97
N SER A 292 3.57 -23.00 -6.01
CA SER A 292 2.61 -22.83 -7.09
C SER A 292 1.22 -22.78 -6.49
N ASP A 293 0.31 -22.12 -7.18
CA ASP A 293 -1.09 -21.99 -6.74
C ASP A 293 -1.20 -21.40 -5.33
N THR A 294 -1.88 -22.09 -4.42
CA THR A 294 -2.14 -21.63 -3.05
C THR A 294 -1.08 -22.14 -2.07
N PHE A 295 -0.62 -21.27 -1.19
CA PHE A 295 0.25 -21.60 -0.08
C PHE A 295 0.00 -20.62 1.08
N PHE A 296 0.52 -20.93 2.26
CA PHE A 296 0.27 -20.17 3.48
C PHE A 296 1.58 -19.79 4.14
N ILE A 297 1.75 -18.52 4.47
CA ILE A 297 2.93 -18.02 5.17
C ILE A 297 2.55 -17.30 6.46
N GLY A 298 3.37 -17.44 7.47
CA GLY A 298 3.12 -16.76 8.74
C GLY A 298 4.11 -17.15 9.81
N PHE A 299 3.63 -17.22 11.04
CA PHE A 299 4.48 -17.50 12.18
C PHE A 299 3.77 -18.33 13.24
N LYS A 300 4.59 -19.00 14.05
CA LYS A 300 4.20 -19.61 15.31
C LYS A 300 4.78 -18.83 16.47
N GLN A 301 3.94 -18.54 17.43
CA GLN A 301 4.29 -17.77 18.61
C GLN A 301 4.80 -18.69 19.73
N ASN A 302 5.87 -18.24 20.41
CA ASN A 302 6.52 -19.03 21.46
C ASN A 302 6.23 -18.55 22.89
N GLU A 303 5.43 -17.47 23.03
CA GLU A 303 5.11 -16.84 24.33
C GLU A 303 3.61 -16.57 24.50
N ASN A 304 3.23 -16.24 25.76
CA ASN A 304 1.87 -15.79 26.10
C ASN A 304 1.73 -14.26 26.08
N SER A 305 2.64 -13.55 25.43
CA SER A 305 2.56 -12.09 25.25
C SER A 305 1.99 -11.75 23.87
N PHE A 306 1.33 -10.60 23.76
CA PHE A 306 0.78 -10.15 22.47
C PHE A 306 1.91 -9.83 21.50
N LEU A 307 1.92 -10.50 20.35
CA LEU A 307 2.82 -10.23 19.22
C LEU A 307 2.09 -9.38 18.17
N PRO A 308 2.33 -8.07 18.09
CA PRO A 308 1.67 -7.22 17.10
C PRO A 308 2.29 -7.38 15.72
N ILE A 309 1.45 -7.58 14.73
CA ILE A 309 1.77 -7.52 13.30
C ILE A 309 0.97 -6.37 12.69
N GLY A 310 1.53 -5.63 11.76
CA GLY A 310 0.84 -4.55 11.06
C GLY A 310 -0.44 -5.03 10.39
N LEU A 311 -1.49 -4.22 10.49
CA LEU A 311 -2.79 -4.45 9.87
C LEU A 311 -3.20 -3.22 9.08
N ASP A 312 -3.27 -3.36 7.77
CA ASP A 312 -3.81 -2.38 6.85
C ASP A 312 -5.35 -2.44 6.89
N LYS A 313 -5.98 -1.30 7.17
CA LYS A 313 -7.44 -1.16 7.24
C LYS A 313 -8.05 -0.60 5.95
N ASN A 314 -7.22 -0.09 5.04
CA ASN A 314 -7.66 0.43 3.75
C ASN A 314 -7.98 -0.71 2.77
N ASN A 315 -7.29 -1.83 2.93
CA ASN A 315 -7.50 -3.05 2.16
C ASN A 315 -8.02 -4.17 3.07
N ASN A 316 -8.91 -4.99 2.53
CA ASN A 316 -9.50 -6.06 3.30
C ASN A 316 -9.35 -7.41 2.63
N THR A 317 -8.50 -8.25 3.20
CA THR A 317 -8.32 -9.66 2.89
C THR A 317 -8.43 -10.51 4.14
N SER A 318 -9.32 -10.13 5.05
CA SER A 318 -9.56 -10.83 6.32
C SER A 318 -9.92 -12.30 6.13
N ASP A 319 -10.54 -12.63 5.00
CA ASP A 319 -10.90 -14.00 4.61
C ASP A 319 -9.68 -14.88 4.22
N LYS A 320 -8.49 -14.29 4.05
CA LYS A 320 -7.23 -14.99 3.79
C LYS A 320 -6.37 -15.20 5.04
N ILE A 321 -6.83 -14.75 6.18
CA ILE A 321 -6.14 -14.91 7.46
C ILE A 321 -6.66 -16.17 8.15
N PHE A 322 -5.75 -17.03 8.61
CA PHE A 322 -6.04 -18.23 9.37
C PHE A 322 -5.19 -18.26 10.63
N TYR A 323 -5.77 -18.74 11.72
CA TYR A 323 -5.04 -18.94 12.95
C TYR A 323 -5.34 -20.31 13.54
N LYS A 324 -4.39 -20.82 14.31
CA LYS A 324 -4.46 -22.13 14.95
C LYS A 324 -4.25 -22.00 16.45
N ILE A 325 -5.30 -22.35 17.16
CA ILE A 325 -5.33 -22.50 18.61
C ILE A 325 -5.81 -23.93 18.88
N ASP A 326 -5.21 -24.62 19.82
CA ASP A 326 -5.62 -25.98 20.20
C ASP A 326 -5.65 -27.01 19.04
N ASN A 327 -4.67 -26.95 18.14
CA ASN A 327 -4.45 -27.86 17.01
C ASN A 327 -5.45 -27.80 15.84
N SER A 328 -6.39 -26.86 15.81
CA SER A 328 -7.32 -26.70 14.70
C SER A 328 -7.13 -25.36 14.00
N TRP A 329 -7.09 -25.37 12.66
CA TRP A 329 -7.09 -24.15 11.88
C TRP A 329 -8.47 -23.52 11.85
N ILE A 330 -8.53 -22.23 12.11
CA ILE A 330 -9.74 -21.42 12.11
C ILE A 330 -9.54 -20.29 11.12
N LYS A 331 -10.49 -20.13 10.20
CA LYS A 331 -10.54 -18.96 9.31
C LYS A 331 -10.95 -17.73 10.13
N ASN A 332 -10.26 -16.62 9.91
CA ASN A 332 -10.54 -15.40 10.64
C ASN A 332 -11.91 -14.80 10.28
N ASP A 333 -12.66 -14.46 11.32
CA ASP A 333 -13.93 -13.73 11.27
C ASP A 333 -13.97 -12.55 12.25
N LEU A 334 -12.87 -12.29 12.96
CA LEU A 334 -12.78 -11.32 14.05
C LEU A 334 -12.13 -10.00 13.61
N ILE A 335 -11.14 -10.09 12.71
CA ILE A 335 -10.31 -8.96 12.32
C ILE A 335 -10.66 -8.58 10.88
N PHE A 336 -10.92 -7.31 10.66
CA PHE A 336 -11.17 -6.76 9.34
C PHE A 336 -9.94 -5.96 8.88
N GLY A 337 -9.39 -6.30 7.72
CA GLY A 337 -8.19 -5.68 7.15
C GLY A 337 -7.27 -6.71 6.50
N SER A 338 -6.11 -6.26 6.04
CA SER A 338 -5.05 -7.10 5.46
C SER A 338 -3.87 -7.18 6.41
N LEU A 339 -3.48 -8.39 6.78
CA LEU A 339 -2.32 -8.59 7.65
C LEU A 339 -1.04 -8.42 6.84
N MET A 340 -0.10 -7.65 7.37
CA MET A 340 1.10 -7.22 6.65
C MET A 340 2.20 -8.28 6.71
N ILE A 341 1.97 -9.39 6.01
CA ILE A 341 2.92 -10.50 5.80
C ILE A 341 2.98 -10.77 4.29
N ARG A 342 4.17 -10.70 3.70
CA ARG A 342 4.38 -10.76 2.26
C ARG A 342 5.34 -11.88 1.87
N PRO A 343 5.02 -12.72 0.86
CA PRO A 343 5.96 -13.64 0.25
C PRO A 343 6.86 -12.90 -0.74
N VAL A 344 8.16 -13.13 -0.68
CA VAL A 344 9.16 -12.52 -1.54
C VAL A 344 9.81 -13.58 -2.41
N PHE A 345 9.81 -13.30 -3.72
CA PHE A 345 10.33 -14.21 -4.74
C PHE A 345 11.67 -13.71 -5.26
N GLY A 346 12.51 -14.59 -5.68
CA GLY A 346 13.80 -14.21 -6.22
C GLY A 346 14.54 -15.38 -6.84
N LYS A 347 15.48 -15.05 -7.70
CA LYS A 347 16.46 -16.04 -8.16
C LYS A 347 17.36 -16.38 -7.00
N SER A 348 17.08 -17.48 -6.32
CA SER A 348 17.99 -18.02 -5.33
C SER A 348 19.30 -18.41 -5.99
N GLU A 349 20.41 -17.94 -5.49
CA GLU A 349 21.73 -18.44 -5.87
C GLU A 349 21.89 -19.96 -5.60
N TYR A 350 20.97 -20.55 -4.83
CA TYR A 350 21.00 -21.94 -4.40
C TYR A 350 20.33 -22.96 -5.34
N ILE A 351 19.59 -22.53 -6.36
CA ILE A 351 18.89 -23.48 -7.30
C ILE A 351 19.84 -24.16 -8.29
N LEU A 352 21.10 -23.82 -8.33
CA LEU A 352 22.03 -24.29 -9.36
C LEU A 352 22.74 -25.62 -9.05
N THR A 353 22.39 -26.36 -8.01
CA THR A 353 23.13 -27.59 -7.69
C THR A 353 22.58 -28.88 -8.30
N ASN A 354 21.48 -28.88 -9.06
CA ASN A 354 20.92 -30.13 -9.61
C ASN A 354 20.47 -30.12 -11.06
N THR A 355 20.95 -29.22 -11.92
CA THR A 355 20.87 -29.43 -13.36
C THR A 355 22.19 -29.09 -14.02
N ASN A 356 22.79 -30.07 -14.67
CA ASN A 356 23.95 -29.93 -15.55
C ASN A 356 23.68 -28.93 -16.69
N ASN A 357 23.82 -27.64 -16.40
CA ASN A 357 24.01 -26.60 -17.39
C ASN A 357 24.83 -25.48 -16.74
N GLU A 358 26.16 -25.61 -16.87
CA GLU A 358 27.11 -24.56 -16.55
C GLU A 358 26.86 -23.31 -17.43
N LYS A 359 26.08 -22.35 -16.93
CA LYS A 359 26.33 -20.95 -17.22
C LYS A 359 26.93 -20.32 -15.95
N LEU A 360 28.24 -20.40 -15.88
CA LEU A 360 29.05 -19.70 -14.88
C LEU A 360 28.63 -18.23 -14.80
N ASP A 361 28.04 -17.84 -13.64
CA ASP A 361 27.92 -16.41 -13.34
C ASP A 361 29.32 -15.80 -13.29
N LYS A 362 29.60 -14.93 -14.25
CA LYS A 362 30.91 -14.27 -14.40
C LYS A 362 31.13 -13.14 -13.40
N ARG A 363 30.17 -12.85 -12.50
CA ARG A 363 30.31 -11.77 -11.52
C ARG A 363 31.30 -12.16 -10.44
N VAL A 364 32.15 -11.19 -10.11
CA VAL A 364 33.12 -11.28 -9.01
C VAL A 364 32.66 -10.31 -7.94
N ASN A 365 32.33 -10.80 -6.76
CA ASN A 365 31.99 -9.94 -5.64
C ASN A 365 33.26 -9.52 -4.89
N ILE A 366 33.28 -8.25 -4.45
CA ILE A 366 34.37 -7.66 -3.68
C ILE A 366 33.86 -7.39 -2.27
N PHE A 367 34.58 -7.88 -1.26
CA PHE A 367 34.21 -7.66 0.13
C PHE A 367 35.45 -7.52 1.04
N PRO A 368 35.37 -6.74 2.14
CA PRO A 368 34.25 -5.85 2.48
C PRO A 368 34.18 -4.67 1.52
N ASN A 369 32.96 -4.13 1.33
CA ASN A 369 32.77 -2.89 0.60
C ASN A 369 31.79 -2.00 1.39
N PRO A 370 32.23 -0.87 1.97
CA PRO A 370 33.57 -0.25 1.81
C PRO A 370 34.69 -1.03 2.52
N SER A 371 35.93 -0.85 2.03
CA SER A 371 37.13 -1.50 2.51
C SER A 371 38.08 -0.50 3.18
N THR A 372 38.83 -0.98 4.18
CA THR A 372 39.92 -0.21 4.84
C THR A 372 41.29 -0.36 4.16
N GLY A 373 41.30 -0.87 2.93
CA GLY A 373 42.52 -1.05 2.13
C GLY A 373 42.79 -2.51 1.76
N ILE A 374 42.17 -3.48 2.44
CA ILE A 374 42.25 -4.89 2.08
C ILE A 374 40.86 -5.36 1.69
N PHE A 375 40.74 -6.01 0.56
CA PHE A 375 39.53 -6.60 0.08
C PHE A 375 39.77 -8.02 -0.48
N TYR A 376 38.73 -8.83 -0.51
CA TYR A 376 38.75 -10.19 -1.05
C TYR A 376 37.80 -10.28 -2.24
N LEU A 377 38.11 -11.18 -3.14
CA LEU A 377 37.27 -11.50 -4.28
C LEU A 377 36.58 -12.83 -4.07
N SER A 378 35.33 -12.94 -4.44
CA SER A 378 34.53 -14.17 -4.27
C SER A 378 35.07 -15.35 -5.09
N LYS A 379 35.92 -15.09 -6.08
CA LYS A 379 36.59 -16.10 -6.91
C LYS A 379 37.91 -15.61 -7.46
N LYS A 380 38.75 -16.54 -7.90
CA LYS A 380 40.04 -16.23 -8.54
C LYS A 380 39.83 -15.54 -9.88
N VAL A 381 40.53 -14.43 -10.09
CA VAL A 381 40.53 -13.67 -11.35
C VAL A 381 41.95 -13.51 -11.86
N GLU A 382 42.15 -13.43 -13.17
CA GLU A 382 43.47 -13.37 -13.77
C GLU A 382 44.00 -11.96 -13.95
N ASN A 383 43.13 -10.95 -14.09
CA ASN A 383 43.49 -9.57 -14.26
C ASN A 383 42.61 -8.64 -13.46
N ILE A 384 43.22 -7.79 -12.62
CA ILE A 384 42.54 -6.76 -11.84
C ILE A 384 43.13 -5.40 -12.22
N LYS A 385 42.25 -4.43 -12.46
CA LYS A 385 42.64 -3.02 -12.64
C LYS A 385 41.82 -2.20 -11.63
N ILE A 386 42.51 -1.36 -10.88
CA ILE A 386 41.89 -0.47 -9.89
C ILE A 386 42.06 0.97 -10.39
N PHE A 387 40.97 1.70 -10.36
CA PHE A 387 40.95 3.11 -10.77
C PHE A 387 40.50 3.98 -9.59
N ASN A 388 41.02 5.18 -9.47
CA ASN A 388 40.49 6.18 -8.56
C ASN A 388 39.19 6.81 -9.12
N LEU A 389 38.57 7.69 -8.35
CA LEU A 389 37.32 8.37 -8.75
C LEU A 389 37.51 9.31 -9.98
N GLU A 390 38.74 9.66 -10.32
CA GLU A 390 39.07 10.44 -11.50
C GLU A 390 39.36 9.56 -12.74
N GLY A 391 39.22 8.22 -12.60
CA GLY A 391 39.45 7.26 -13.68
C GLY A 391 40.95 6.97 -13.95
N LYS A 392 41.86 7.34 -13.04
CA LYS A 392 43.28 7.05 -13.17
C LYS A 392 43.60 5.69 -12.54
N LEU A 393 44.34 4.87 -13.25
CA LEU A 393 44.83 3.57 -12.77
C LEU A 393 45.74 3.80 -11.55
N ILE A 394 45.46 3.09 -10.46
CA ILE A 394 46.23 3.07 -9.22
C ILE A 394 47.23 1.93 -9.24
#